data_639c6f8dd87e75657fd2d5710bf8f753
#
_entry.id   639c6f8dd87e75657fd2d5710bf8f753
#
_cell.length_a   1.000
_cell.length_b   1.000
_cell.length_c   1.000
_cell.angle_alpha   90.00
_cell.angle_beta   90.00
_cell.angle_gamma   90.00
#
_symmetry.space_group_name_H-M   'P 1'
#
loop_
_entity.id
_entity.type
_entity.pdbx_description
1 polymer ?
#
loop_
_entity_poly.entity_id
_entity_poly.type
_entity_poly.pdbx_seq_one_letter_code
_entity_poly.pdbx_strand_id
1 'polypeptide(L)'
;MHILLAPDSFKESLSAKQVAEALKKGFQEALPDATFDLLPIGDGGEGTMETLAGVLDVTEYQTQVTGPFGQPVSMSYYQKDKMAFFEMASLVGLGSISAEKRNPLELETRGIGELILQLVDQGVKTICVGIGGSATNDGGIGMAAGLGVAFYDEQGHLLRPVGASLGRVARIDTSAVPKALQDIELQVLTDVTNPLCGSQGATYIFGGQKGLNPLLFPAVDQAMQDFYQLADARILSMTSAGAGGGMAAGLVAFAGGQISSGIEKSLDLIDFNHKVQKADLVVVGEGRMDLQSLSGKAPVGVAKRTPEKIPVIAICGSLAEDLPAFPSHHIEAAFSIVPVPCEVADALAHAERNLISCARNIGNLLKIKAN
;
A
#
# COMPACT_ATOMS: atom_id res chain seq x y z
N MET A 1 -30.54 13.00 2.93
CA MET A 1 -29.09 13.22 3.01
C MET A 1 -28.38 11.94 2.61
N HIS A 2 -27.48 12.02 1.65
CA HIS A 2 -26.66 10.89 1.19
C HIS A 2 -25.22 11.08 1.65
N ILE A 3 -24.69 10.12 2.41
CA ILE A 3 -23.35 10.20 3.01
C ILE A 3 -22.48 9.13 2.37
N LEU A 4 -21.33 9.55 1.79
CA LEU A 4 -20.32 8.66 1.27
C LEU A 4 -19.24 8.45 2.33
N LEU A 5 -19.04 7.21 2.75
CA LEU A 5 -18.06 6.82 3.76
C LEU A 5 -16.84 6.19 3.07
N ALA A 6 -15.74 6.93 3.03
CA ALA A 6 -14.50 6.54 2.36
C ALA A 6 -13.28 6.53 3.33
N PRO A 7 -13.35 5.78 4.43
CA PRO A 7 -12.22 5.68 5.36
C PRO A 7 -11.17 4.69 4.87
N ASP A 8 -9.93 4.90 5.33
CA ASP A 8 -8.87 3.90 5.37
C ASP A 8 -8.97 3.05 6.65
N SER A 9 -8.15 2.02 6.74
CA SER A 9 -8.01 1.16 7.91
C SER A 9 -7.46 1.93 9.12
N PHE A 10 -7.89 1.52 10.32
CA PHE A 10 -7.25 1.91 11.57
C PHE A 10 -6.24 0.81 11.91
N LYS A 11 -5.00 1.01 11.48
CA LYS A 11 -3.91 0.03 11.62
C LYS A 11 -3.88 -0.55 13.04
N GLU A 12 -3.64 -1.86 13.12
CA GLU A 12 -3.62 -2.63 14.38
C GLU A 12 -4.97 -2.71 15.13
N SER A 13 -6.08 -2.19 14.54
CA SER A 13 -7.39 -2.18 15.19
C SER A 13 -8.52 -2.62 14.27
N LEU A 14 -8.84 -1.86 13.22
CA LEU A 14 -10.01 -2.11 12.36
C LEU A 14 -9.63 -2.06 10.89
N SER A 15 -10.15 -2.99 10.08
CA SER A 15 -10.06 -2.89 8.62
C SER A 15 -10.87 -1.69 8.10
N ALA A 16 -10.54 -1.18 6.92
CA ALA A 16 -11.27 -0.07 6.29
C ALA A 16 -12.78 -0.35 6.18
N LYS A 17 -13.15 -1.61 5.89
CA LYS A 17 -14.55 -2.07 5.87
C LYS A 17 -15.21 -1.95 7.24
N GLN A 18 -14.57 -2.42 8.30
CA GLN A 18 -15.09 -2.31 9.67
C GLN A 18 -15.24 -0.86 10.11
N VAL A 19 -14.29 0.02 9.73
CA VAL A 19 -14.39 1.47 9.98
C VAL A 19 -15.61 2.05 9.28
N ALA A 20 -15.82 1.75 8.00
CA ALA A 20 -16.99 2.23 7.24
C ALA A 20 -18.32 1.74 7.84
N GLU A 21 -18.39 0.48 8.27
CA GLU A 21 -19.58 -0.10 8.92
C GLU A 21 -19.86 0.56 10.28
N ALA A 22 -18.83 0.82 11.09
CA ALA A 22 -18.96 1.50 12.38
C ALA A 22 -19.43 2.96 12.20
N LEU A 23 -18.86 3.68 11.24
CA LEU A 23 -19.30 5.03 10.88
C LEU A 23 -20.77 5.05 10.44
N LYS A 24 -21.15 4.14 9.52
CA LYS A 24 -22.54 3.99 9.08
C LYS A 24 -23.49 3.80 10.26
N LYS A 25 -23.17 2.87 11.15
CA LYS A 25 -23.98 2.58 12.35
C LYS A 25 -24.18 3.82 13.20
N GLY A 26 -23.14 4.57 13.49
CA GLY A 26 -23.23 5.79 14.29
C GLY A 26 -24.05 6.88 13.62
N PHE A 27 -23.83 7.15 12.32
CA PHE A 27 -24.63 8.12 11.57
C PHE A 27 -26.08 7.68 11.46
N GLN A 28 -26.37 6.42 11.24
CA GLN A 28 -27.73 5.90 11.10
C GLN A 28 -28.56 6.01 12.39
N GLU A 29 -27.91 5.84 13.57
CA GLU A 29 -28.57 6.11 14.87
C GLU A 29 -29.03 7.58 15.01
N ALA A 30 -28.25 8.51 14.45
CA ALA A 30 -28.59 9.94 14.50
C ALA A 30 -29.49 10.38 13.33
N LEU A 31 -29.29 9.85 12.14
CA LEU A 31 -29.92 10.25 10.87
C LEU A 31 -30.59 9.00 10.25
N PRO A 32 -31.75 8.55 10.78
CA PRO A 32 -32.36 7.28 10.35
C PRO A 32 -32.78 7.28 8.88
N ASP A 33 -33.09 8.46 8.30
CA ASP A 33 -33.51 8.61 6.90
C ASP A 33 -32.33 8.87 5.94
N ALA A 34 -31.09 8.90 6.43
CA ALA A 34 -29.91 9.06 5.58
C ALA A 34 -29.61 7.76 4.81
N THR A 35 -29.10 7.94 3.59
CA THR A 35 -28.59 6.83 2.76
C THR A 35 -27.07 6.87 2.75
N PHE A 36 -26.44 5.70 2.58
CA PHE A 36 -24.99 5.57 2.72
C PHE A 36 -24.41 4.79 1.55
N ASP A 37 -23.30 5.30 0.99
CA ASP A 37 -22.38 4.53 0.17
C ASP A 37 -21.12 4.23 0.99
N LEU A 38 -20.79 2.95 1.11
CA LEU A 38 -19.56 2.49 1.78
C LEU A 38 -18.51 2.23 0.72
N LEU A 39 -17.49 3.07 0.68
CA LEU A 39 -16.35 2.97 -0.22
C LEU A 39 -15.05 2.97 0.60
N PRO A 40 -14.78 1.93 1.39
CA PRO A 40 -13.49 1.83 2.09
C PRO A 40 -12.34 1.93 1.10
N ILE A 41 -11.30 2.64 1.48
CA ILE A 41 -10.16 3.00 0.62
C ILE A 41 -8.88 2.39 1.19
N GLY A 42 -7.92 2.13 0.31
CA GLY A 42 -6.53 1.82 0.66
C GLY A 42 -5.58 2.73 -0.10
N ASP A 43 -4.45 3.02 0.51
CA ASP A 43 -3.43 3.95 0.01
C ASP A 43 -2.27 3.24 -0.74
N GLY A 44 -2.44 1.99 -1.16
CA GLY A 44 -1.36 1.16 -1.74
C GLY A 44 -0.50 0.46 -0.68
N GLY A 45 -0.82 0.66 0.60
CA GLY A 45 -0.24 -0.07 1.72
C GLY A 45 -0.86 -1.46 1.91
N GLU A 46 -0.49 -2.12 3.01
CA GLU A 46 -1.03 -3.43 3.41
C GLU A 46 -2.54 -3.35 3.63
N GLY A 47 -3.30 -4.30 3.05
CA GLY A 47 -4.76 -4.38 3.11
C GLY A 47 -5.50 -3.59 2.02
N THR A 48 -4.78 -2.88 1.15
CA THR A 48 -5.39 -2.12 0.04
C THR A 48 -6.12 -3.04 -0.93
N MET A 49 -5.51 -4.17 -1.31
CA MET A 49 -6.10 -5.09 -2.30
C MET A 49 -7.30 -5.84 -1.73
N GLU A 50 -7.28 -6.22 -0.46
CA GLU A 50 -8.43 -6.78 0.24
C GLU A 50 -9.59 -5.76 0.30
N THR A 51 -9.25 -4.49 0.60
CA THR A 51 -10.22 -3.39 0.62
C THR A 51 -10.85 -3.18 -0.75
N LEU A 52 -10.05 -3.12 -1.81
CA LEU A 52 -10.53 -3.01 -3.19
C LEU A 52 -11.37 -4.22 -3.60
N ALA A 53 -10.95 -5.43 -3.22
CA ALA A 53 -11.70 -6.66 -3.48
C ALA A 53 -13.10 -6.64 -2.83
N GLY A 54 -13.23 -6.02 -1.65
CA GLY A 54 -14.51 -5.86 -0.97
C GLY A 54 -15.48 -4.87 -1.63
N VAL A 55 -14.96 -3.98 -2.48
CA VAL A 55 -15.76 -2.97 -3.21
C VAL A 55 -16.00 -3.37 -4.68
N LEU A 56 -15.03 -4.03 -5.27
CA LEU A 56 -15.08 -4.56 -6.64
C LEU A 56 -15.66 -5.96 -6.63
N ASP A 57 -16.39 -6.30 -7.68
CA ASP A 57 -16.85 -7.68 -7.92
C ASP A 57 -15.67 -8.49 -8.50
N VAL A 58 -14.83 -9.01 -7.62
CA VAL A 58 -13.62 -9.77 -7.95
C VAL A 58 -13.67 -11.17 -7.37
N THR A 59 -12.94 -12.10 -7.96
CA THR A 59 -12.75 -13.46 -7.44
C THR A 59 -11.36 -13.58 -6.81
N GLU A 60 -11.30 -14.14 -5.61
CA GLU A 60 -10.04 -14.52 -4.96
C GLU A 60 -9.56 -15.87 -5.49
N TYR A 61 -8.29 -15.93 -5.82
CA TYR A 61 -7.57 -17.14 -6.24
C TYR A 61 -6.36 -17.37 -5.36
N GLN A 62 -5.91 -18.62 -5.32
CA GLN A 62 -4.66 -18.99 -4.66
C GLN A 62 -3.78 -19.77 -5.63
N THR A 63 -2.48 -19.54 -5.56
CA THR A 63 -1.49 -20.26 -6.33
C THR A 63 -0.25 -20.58 -5.52
N GLN A 64 0.55 -21.54 -5.98
CA GLN A 64 1.81 -21.89 -5.34
C GLN A 64 2.96 -21.08 -5.96
N VAL A 65 3.75 -20.48 -5.09
CA VAL A 65 4.94 -19.70 -5.45
C VAL A 65 6.08 -19.99 -4.46
N THR A 66 7.31 -19.60 -4.82
CA THR A 66 8.45 -19.65 -3.89
C THR A 66 8.29 -18.63 -2.76
N GLY A 67 8.24 -19.11 -1.54
CA GLY A 67 8.13 -18.31 -0.32
C GLY A 67 9.43 -17.61 0.08
N PRO A 68 9.37 -16.75 1.12
CA PRO A 68 10.49 -15.89 1.53
C PRO A 68 11.72 -16.67 2.03
N PHE A 69 11.58 -17.96 2.35
CA PHE A 69 12.68 -18.84 2.79
C PHE A 69 13.00 -19.93 1.75
N GLY A 70 12.55 -19.79 0.49
CA GLY A 70 12.83 -20.70 -0.60
C GLY A 70 11.91 -21.93 -0.68
N GLN A 71 10.94 -22.10 0.25
CA GLN A 71 9.96 -23.20 0.20
C GLN A 71 8.70 -22.79 -0.57
N PRO A 72 7.95 -23.75 -1.16
CA PRO A 72 6.65 -23.45 -1.74
C PRO A 72 5.65 -22.96 -0.70
N VAL A 73 4.92 -21.89 -1.04
CA VAL A 73 3.83 -21.36 -0.21
C VAL A 73 2.63 -21.00 -1.09
N SER A 74 1.43 -21.01 -0.49
CA SER A 74 0.24 -20.49 -1.15
C SER A 74 0.21 -18.96 -1.06
N MET A 75 -0.05 -18.29 -2.18
CA MET A 75 -0.22 -16.85 -2.26
C MET A 75 -1.57 -16.51 -2.88
N SER A 76 -2.33 -15.62 -2.23
CA SER A 76 -3.61 -15.14 -2.73
C SER A 76 -3.44 -13.97 -3.69
N TYR A 77 -4.31 -13.92 -4.70
CA TYR A 77 -4.50 -12.76 -5.58
C TYR A 77 -5.99 -12.63 -5.95
N TYR A 78 -6.38 -11.45 -6.37
CA TYR A 78 -7.75 -11.16 -6.82
C TYR A 78 -7.75 -10.94 -8.32
N GLN A 79 -8.84 -11.35 -8.99
CA GLN A 79 -8.96 -11.17 -10.44
C GLN A 79 -10.38 -10.77 -10.83
N LYS A 80 -10.45 -9.85 -11.79
CA LYS A 80 -11.66 -9.49 -12.53
C LYS A 80 -11.32 -9.40 -14.01
N ASP A 81 -11.97 -10.20 -14.82
CA ASP A 81 -11.72 -10.27 -16.27
C ASP A 81 -10.23 -10.51 -16.59
N LYS A 82 -9.58 -9.54 -17.24
CA LYS A 82 -8.16 -9.56 -17.59
C LYS A 82 -7.29 -8.70 -16.66
N MET A 83 -7.80 -8.32 -15.51
CA MET A 83 -7.09 -7.54 -14.51
C MET A 83 -6.88 -8.36 -13.24
N ALA A 84 -5.66 -8.37 -12.72
CA ALA A 84 -5.31 -9.03 -11.46
C ALA A 84 -4.69 -8.05 -10.47
N PHE A 85 -4.89 -8.34 -9.17
CA PHE A 85 -4.43 -7.52 -8.05
C PHE A 85 -3.80 -8.40 -7.00
N PHE A 86 -2.65 -8.01 -6.47
CA PHE A 86 -2.07 -8.68 -5.31
C PHE A 86 -1.16 -7.74 -4.51
N GLU A 87 -0.85 -8.15 -3.29
CA GLU A 87 0.08 -7.43 -2.42
C GLU A 87 1.36 -8.22 -2.21
N MET A 88 2.49 -7.54 -2.27
CA MET A 88 3.78 -8.11 -1.89
C MET A 88 3.77 -8.59 -0.43
N ALA A 89 3.05 -7.89 0.45
CA ALA A 89 2.96 -8.23 1.86
C ALA A 89 2.29 -9.59 2.12
N SER A 90 1.43 -10.08 1.21
CA SER A 90 0.84 -11.42 1.28
C SER A 90 1.90 -12.54 1.20
N LEU A 91 3.03 -12.28 0.56
CA LEU A 91 4.16 -13.21 0.48
C LEU A 91 5.24 -12.92 1.52
N VAL A 92 5.65 -11.66 1.64
CA VAL A 92 6.86 -11.25 2.37
C VAL A 92 6.59 -9.98 3.19
N GLY A 93 5.46 -9.96 3.91
CA GLY A 93 5.04 -8.85 4.76
C GLY A 93 5.70 -8.87 6.15
N LEU A 94 5.82 -7.68 6.75
CA LEU A 94 6.30 -7.54 8.13
C LEU A 94 5.39 -8.27 9.13
N GLY A 95 4.08 -8.28 8.91
CA GLY A 95 3.11 -8.96 9.76
C GLY A 95 3.19 -10.49 9.70
N SER A 96 3.64 -11.06 8.56
CA SER A 96 3.69 -12.51 8.32
C SER A 96 5.01 -13.18 8.74
N ILE A 97 6.07 -12.38 9.00
CA ILE A 97 7.40 -12.89 9.36
C ILE A 97 7.71 -12.53 10.82
N SER A 98 7.94 -13.54 11.65
CA SER A 98 8.27 -13.33 13.05
C SER A 98 9.58 -12.54 13.22
N ALA A 99 9.67 -11.73 14.27
CA ALA A 99 10.80 -10.81 14.49
C ALA A 99 12.16 -11.53 14.49
N GLU A 100 12.23 -12.75 15.03
CA GLU A 100 13.44 -13.55 15.11
C GLU A 100 13.94 -14.04 13.75
N LYS A 101 13.04 -14.14 12.76
CA LYS A 101 13.34 -14.59 11.39
C LYS A 101 13.51 -13.43 10.40
N ARG A 102 13.31 -12.19 10.86
CA ARG A 102 13.45 -11.01 10.00
C ARG A 102 14.90 -10.71 9.71
N ASN A 103 15.32 -11.02 8.50
CA ASN A 103 16.57 -10.53 7.93
C ASN A 103 16.27 -10.05 6.50
N PRO A 104 16.10 -8.74 6.28
CA PRO A 104 15.66 -8.21 5.00
C PRO A 104 16.60 -8.49 3.84
N LEU A 105 17.85 -8.89 4.12
CA LEU A 105 18.83 -9.21 3.10
C LEU A 105 18.82 -10.69 2.69
N GLU A 106 18.17 -11.58 3.47
CA GLU A 106 18.12 -13.02 3.22
C GLU A 106 16.75 -13.54 2.76
N LEU A 107 15.72 -12.71 2.90
CA LEU A 107 14.37 -13.06 2.45
C LEU A 107 14.28 -12.99 0.92
N GLU A 108 13.59 -13.97 0.31
CA GLU A 108 13.41 -14.04 -1.14
C GLU A 108 12.08 -13.41 -1.57
N THR A 109 12.11 -12.66 -2.67
CA THR A 109 10.91 -12.11 -3.33
C THR A 109 10.59 -12.82 -4.64
N ARG A 110 11.21 -13.96 -4.91
CA ARG A 110 11.07 -14.74 -6.16
C ARG A 110 9.63 -15.02 -6.51
N GLY A 111 8.81 -15.40 -5.53
CA GLY A 111 7.40 -15.74 -5.76
C GLY A 111 6.57 -14.60 -6.35
N ILE A 112 6.98 -13.34 -6.17
CA ILE A 112 6.31 -12.19 -6.82
C ILE A 112 6.48 -12.27 -8.35
N GLY A 113 7.70 -12.51 -8.83
CA GLY A 113 7.97 -12.67 -10.27
C GLY A 113 7.28 -13.92 -10.85
N GLU A 114 7.28 -15.01 -10.11
CA GLU A 114 6.59 -16.26 -10.50
C GLU A 114 5.08 -16.04 -10.64
N LEU A 115 4.43 -15.31 -9.70
CA LEU A 115 3.02 -14.98 -9.81
C LEU A 115 2.74 -14.10 -11.03
N ILE A 116 3.58 -13.09 -11.30
CA ILE A 116 3.44 -12.23 -12.48
C ILE A 116 3.46 -13.10 -13.76
N LEU A 117 4.40 -14.02 -13.90
CA LEU A 117 4.46 -14.91 -15.07
C LEU A 117 3.24 -15.83 -15.18
N GLN A 118 2.77 -16.41 -14.08
CA GLN A 118 1.57 -17.23 -14.07
C GLN A 118 0.34 -16.43 -14.54
N LEU A 119 0.20 -15.18 -14.12
CA LEU A 119 -0.89 -14.30 -14.56
C LEU A 119 -0.79 -13.94 -16.04
N VAL A 120 0.42 -13.69 -16.54
CA VAL A 120 0.68 -13.47 -17.97
C VAL A 120 0.26 -14.70 -18.80
N ASP A 121 0.64 -15.91 -18.36
CA ASP A 121 0.29 -17.16 -19.02
C ASP A 121 -1.23 -17.44 -19.02
N GLN A 122 -1.94 -16.96 -18.00
CA GLN A 122 -3.41 -17.00 -17.91
C GLN A 122 -4.09 -15.95 -18.80
N GLY A 123 -3.33 -15.08 -19.48
CA GLY A 123 -3.85 -14.06 -20.38
C GLY A 123 -4.31 -12.77 -19.70
N VAL A 124 -3.91 -12.54 -18.46
CA VAL A 124 -4.09 -11.26 -17.76
C VAL A 124 -3.36 -10.15 -18.54
N LYS A 125 -3.98 -8.97 -18.64
CA LYS A 125 -3.46 -7.83 -19.39
C LYS A 125 -3.07 -6.66 -18.51
N THR A 126 -3.68 -6.52 -17.33
CA THR A 126 -3.33 -5.49 -16.35
C THR A 126 -3.07 -6.14 -15.01
N ILE A 127 -1.92 -5.88 -14.42
CA ILE A 127 -1.55 -6.37 -13.09
C ILE A 127 -1.30 -5.16 -12.19
N CYS A 128 -1.99 -5.09 -11.05
CA CYS A 128 -1.77 -4.09 -10.02
C CYS A 128 -1.08 -4.72 -8.81
N VAL A 129 0.08 -4.23 -8.44
CA VAL A 129 0.89 -4.76 -7.33
C VAL A 129 1.01 -3.72 -6.23
N GLY A 130 0.41 -3.98 -5.07
CA GLY A 130 0.66 -3.23 -3.84
C GLY A 130 2.00 -3.66 -3.22
N ILE A 131 2.89 -2.72 -2.95
CA ILE A 131 4.25 -3.02 -2.45
C ILE A 131 4.52 -2.53 -1.03
N GLY A 132 3.50 -2.01 -0.35
CA GLY A 132 3.57 -1.62 1.07
C GLY A 132 3.76 -2.81 2.00
N GLY A 133 4.12 -2.54 3.27
CA GLY A 133 4.22 -3.55 4.32
C GLY A 133 5.34 -4.59 4.18
N SER A 134 6.27 -4.45 3.24
CA SER A 134 7.30 -5.45 2.93
C SER A 134 8.36 -5.65 4.02
N ALA A 135 8.84 -6.89 4.19
CA ALA A 135 9.92 -7.25 5.13
C ALA A 135 11.31 -7.31 4.47
N THR A 136 11.45 -7.04 3.18
CA THR A 136 12.70 -7.16 2.39
C THR A 136 13.37 -5.83 2.10
N ASN A 137 14.66 -5.87 1.83
CA ASN A 137 15.46 -4.77 1.29
C ASN A 137 16.44 -5.36 0.26
N ASP A 138 15.87 -5.91 -0.81
CA ASP A 138 16.57 -6.72 -1.82
C ASP A 138 16.66 -6.06 -3.20
N GLY A 139 16.12 -4.83 -3.34
CA GLY A 139 16.13 -4.15 -4.65
C GLY A 139 15.31 -4.85 -5.72
N GLY A 140 14.45 -5.82 -5.35
CA GLY A 140 13.66 -6.61 -6.29
C GLY A 140 14.44 -7.68 -7.05
N ILE A 141 15.68 -8.01 -6.64
CA ILE A 141 16.51 -9.04 -7.30
C ILE A 141 15.82 -10.42 -7.27
N GLY A 142 15.14 -10.76 -6.15
CA GLY A 142 14.37 -12.00 -6.04
C GLY A 142 13.23 -12.06 -7.04
N MET A 143 12.43 -11.00 -7.11
CA MET A 143 11.32 -10.86 -8.06
C MET A 143 11.83 -10.99 -9.51
N ALA A 144 12.92 -10.30 -9.87
CA ALA A 144 13.52 -10.38 -11.20
C ALA A 144 13.98 -11.82 -11.53
N ALA A 145 14.54 -12.54 -10.58
CA ALA A 145 14.87 -13.96 -10.77
C ALA A 145 13.63 -14.84 -10.98
N GLY A 146 12.50 -14.51 -10.34
CA GLY A 146 11.20 -15.14 -10.58
C GLY A 146 10.68 -14.90 -12.00
N LEU A 147 11.06 -13.79 -12.63
CA LEU A 147 10.76 -13.49 -14.05
C LEU A 147 11.73 -14.19 -15.04
N GLY A 148 12.77 -14.86 -14.55
CA GLY A 148 13.76 -15.55 -15.38
C GLY A 148 15.08 -14.79 -15.53
N VAL A 149 15.32 -13.68 -14.81
CA VAL A 149 16.62 -12.99 -14.81
C VAL A 149 17.64 -13.80 -14.01
N ALA A 150 18.86 -13.95 -14.54
CA ALA A 150 19.96 -14.60 -13.85
C ALA A 150 21.07 -13.60 -13.50
N PHE A 151 21.61 -13.71 -12.28
CA PHE A 151 22.62 -12.82 -11.74
C PHE A 151 23.90 -13.59 -11.46
N TYR A 152 25.05 -13.08 -11.90
CA TYR A 152 26.34 -13.76 -11.79
C TYR A 152 27.38 -12.85 -11.13
N ASP A 153 28.30 -13.47 -10.36
CA ASP A 153 29.47 -12.78 -9.83
C ASP A 153 30.58 -12.61 -10.88
N GLU A 154 31.70 -11.99 -10.49
CA GLU A 154 32.86 -11.77 -11.35
C GLU A 154 33.49 -13.07 -11.86
N GLN A 155 33.35 -14.19 -11.13
CA GLN A 155 33.82 -15.49 -11.50
C GLN A 155 32.84 -16.27 -12.40
N GLY A 156 31.66 -15.70 -12.67
CA GLY A 156 30.60 -16.31 -13.48
C GLY A 156 29.75 -17.34 -12.71
N HIS A 157 29.81 -17.37 -11.38
CA HIS A 157 28.93 -18.21 -10.58
C HIS A 157 27.56 -17.56 -10.44
N LEU A 158 26.52 -18.38 -10.55
CA LEU A 158 25.14 -17.95 -10.35
C LEU A 158 24.93 -17.55 -8.87
N LEU A 159 24.39 -16.37 -8.63
CA LEU A 159 24.12 -15.84 -7.30
C LEU A 159 22.72 -16.22 -6.82
N ARG A 160 22.56 -16.45 -5.53
CA ARG A 160 21.26 -16.50 -4.88
C ARG A 160 20.62 -15.10 -4.95
N PRO A 161 19.36 -14.96 -5.44
CA PRO A 161 18.75 -13.66 -5.69
C PRO A 161 18.12 -13.07 -4.40
N VAL A 162 18.97 -12.60 -3.49
CA VAL A 162 18.61 -11.97 -2.21
C VAL A 162 19.38 -10.67 -2.04
N GLY A 163 18.94 -9.82 -1.12
CA GLY A 163 19.58 -8.53 -0.84
C GLY A 163 21.06 -8.61 -0.54
N ALA A 164 21.49 -9.63 0.19
CA ALA A 164 22.92 -9.87 0.51
C ALA A 164 23.80 -10.11 -0.73
N SER A 165 23.23 -10.43 -1.87
CA SER A 165 23.97 -10.70 -3.12
C SER A 165 24.17 -9.46 -3.99
N LEU A 166 23.46 -8.35 -3.74
CA LEU A 166 23.47 -7.17 -4.62
C LEU A 166 24.87 -6.67 -4.95
N GLY A 167 25.71 -6.46 -3.94
CA GLY A 167 27.09 -5.96 -4.11
C GLY A 167 28.06 -6.95 -4.77
N ARG A 168 27.61 -8.16 -5.12
CA ARG A 168 28.39 -9.18 -5.80
C ARG A 168 28.00 -9.37 -7.27
N VAL A 169 26.93 -8.72 -7.71
CA VAL A 169 26.43 -8.86 -9.09
C VAL A 169 27.38 -8.16 -10.06
N ALA A 170 28.01 -8.92 -10.94
CA ALA A 170 28.87 -8.42 -12.00
C ALA A 170 28.25 -8.57 -13.40
N ARG A 171 27.30 -9.50 -13.59
CA ARG A 171 26.60 -9.71 -14.86
C ARG A 171 25.14 -10.05 -14.63
N ILE A 172 24.28 -9.45 -15.44
CA ILE A 172 22.82 -9.67 -15.46
C ILE A 172 22.46 -10.28 -16.80
N ASP A 173 21.70 -11.38 -16.79
CA ASP A 173 21.22 -12.06 -17.98
C ASP A 173 19.70 -12.11 -17.99
N THR A 174 19.09 -11.41 -18.94
CA THR A 174 17.64 -11.31 -19.12
C THR A 174 17.12 -12.18 -20.26
N SER A 175 17.96 -13.03 -20.86
CA SER A 175 17.62 -13.79 -22.06
C SER A 175 16.46 -14.78 -21.88
N ALA A 176 16.22 -15.24 -20.65
CA ALA A 176 15.13 -16.14 -20.31
C ALA A 176 13.82 -15.43 -19.91
N VAL A 177 13.79 -14.10 -19.85
CA VAL A 177 12.56 -13.34 -19.53
C VAL A 177 11.58 -13.43 -20.70
N PRO A 178 10.32 -13.89 -20.47
CA PRO A 178 9.35 -14.05 -21.54
C PRO A 178 8.98 -12.71 -22.19
N LYS A 179 8.95 -12.66 -23.52
CA LYS A 179 8.54 -11.46 -24.27
C LYS A 179 7.11 -11.03 -23.98
N ALA A 180 6.23 -11.98 -23.66
CA ALA A 180 4.83 -11.71 -23.31
C ALA A 180 4.67 -10.74 -22.11
N LEU A 181 5.70 -10.58 -21.28
CA LEU A 181 5.72 -9.58 -20.21
C LEU A 181 5.65 -8.14 -20.73
N GLN A 182 6.07 -7.90 -21.98
CA GLN A 182 5.99 -6.57 -22.62
C GLN A 182 4.57 -6.22 -23.11
N ASP A 183 3.66 -7.20 -23.16
CA ASP A 183 2.28 -7.05 -23.67
C ASP A 183 1.26 -6.79 -22.55
N ILE A 184 1.72 -6.61 -21.32
CA ILE A 184 0.88 -6.30 -20.15
C ILE A 184 1.13 -4.90 -19.62
N GLU A 185 0.12 -4.35 -18.96
CA GLU A 185 0.23 -3.16 -18.14
C GLU A 185 0.51 -3.59 -16.69
N LEU A 186 1.69 -3.24 -16.16
CA LEU A 186 2.06 -3.54 -14.78
C LEU A 186 2.08 -2.24 -13.97
N GLN A 187 1.13 -2.09 -13.04
CA GLN A 187 0.99 -0.94 -12.15
C GLN A 187 1.56 -1.27 -10.78
N VAL A 188 2.53 -0.47 -10.33
CA VAL A 188 3.19 -0.60 -9.03
C VAL A 188 2.60 0.46 -8.10
N LEU A 189 1.78 0.03 -7.14
CA LEU A 189 1.01 0.94 -6.29
C LEU A 189 1.76 1.27 -5.01
N THR A 190 2.04 2.56 -4.83
CA THR A 190 2.67 3.09 -3.61
C THR A 190 2.46 4.60 -3.49
N ASP A 191 2.30 5.07 -2.24
CA ASP A 191 2.27 6.51 -1.92
C ASP A 191 3.57 6.96 -1.20
N VAL A 192 4.57 6.06 -1.13
CA VAL A 192 5.92 6.37 -0.67
C VAL A 192 6.70 7.06 -1.78
N THR A 193 7.28 8.22 -1.49
CA THR A 193 8.04 9.03 -2.47
C THR A 193 9.56 8.89 -2.35
N ASN A 194 10.04 8.07 -1.42
CA ASN A 194 11.46 7.90 -1.14
C ASN A 194 12.23 7.40 -2.36
N PRO A 195 13.42 7.99 -2.67
CA PRO A 195 14.31 7.48 -3.69
C PRO A 195 14.85 6.09 -3.30
N LEU A 196 15.52 5.42 -4.22
CA LEU A 196 16.07 4.10 -3.95
C LEU A 196 17.20 4.14 -2.90
N CYS A 197 18.16 5.03 -3.07
CA CYS A 197 19.39 5.14 -2.28
C CYS A 197 19.54 6.51 -1.60
N GLY A 198 20.56 6.61 -0.73
CA GLY A 198 20.90 7.80 0.04
C GLY A 198 20.13 7.91 1.37
N SER A 199 20.37 9.00 2.12
CA SER A 199 19.83 9.17 3.48
C SER A 199 18.29 9.14 3.56
N GLN A 200 17.59 9.39 2.45
CA GLN A 200 16.13 9.30 2.32
C GLN A 200 15.71 8.04 1.54
N GLY A 201 16.64 7.14 1.24
CA GLY A 201 16.42 5.94 0.45
C GLY A 201 15.83 4.78 1.26
N ALA A 202 15.57 3.68 0.54
CA ALA A 202 14.94 2.47 1.08
C ALA A 202 15.63 1.94 2.34
N THR A 203 16.95 1.82 2.29
CA THR A 203 17.76 1.25 3.38
C THR A 203 17.73 2.10 4.63
N TYR A 204 17.97 3.41 4.51
CA TYR A 204 18.05 4.30 5.66
C TYR A 204 16.70 4.55 6.33
N ILE A 205 15.64 4.68 5.56
CA ILE A 205 14.31 5.01 6.10
C ILE A 205 13.57 3.76 6.61
N PHE A 206 13.64 2.65 5.89
CA PHE A 206 12.82 1.48 6.18
C PHE A 206 13.60 0.26 6.67
N GLY A 207 14.93 0.23 6.51
CA GLY A 207 15.75 -0.95 6.84
C GLY A 207 15.67 -1.34 8.31
N GLY A 208 15.69 -0.37 9.23
CA GLY A 208 15.65 -0.61 10.66
C GLY A 208 14.41 -1.35 11.14
N GLN A 209 13.22 -0.93 10.70
CA GLN A 209 11.94 -1.59 11.05
C GLN A 209 11.84 -3.02 10.48
N LYS A 210 12.60 -3.32 9.42
CA LYS A 210 12.69 -4.64 8.79
C LYS A 210 13.71 -5.56 9.46
N GLY A 211 14.42 -5.08 10.51
CA GLY A 211 15.43 -5.84 11.24
C GLY A 211 16.86 -5.68 10.71
N LEU A 212 17.13 -4.75 9.79
CA LEU A 212 18.47 -4.46 9.34
C LEU A 212 19.27 -3.71 10.41
N ASN A 213 20.47 -4.20 10.74
CA ASN A 213 21.36 -3.51 11.66
C ASN A 213 21.81 -2.16 11.05
N PRO A 214 21.63 -1.02 11.74
CA PRO A 214 22.03 0.29 11.24
C PRO A 214 23.49 0.43 10.85
N LEU A 215 24.39 -0.35 11.46
CA LEU A 215 25.81 -0.39 11.09
C LEU A 215 26.03 -0.87 9.63
N LEU A 216 25.09 -1.61 9.07
CA LEU A 216 25.16 -2.12 7.69
C LEU A 216 24.56 -1.15 6.66
N PHE A 217 23.83 -0.11 7.08
CA PHE A 217 23.13 0.79 6.16
C PHE A 217 24.02 1.34 5.05
N PRO A 218 25.24 1.88 5.34
CA PRO A 218 26.08 2.43 4.28
C PRO A 218 26.50 1.38 3.25
N ALA A 219 26.83 0.17 3.68
CA ALA A 219 27.28 -0.91 2.80
C ALA A 219 26.13 -1.45 1.96
N VAL A 220 24.93 -1.59 2.54
CA VAL A 220 23.72 -2.07 1.85
C VAL A 220 23.21 -1.03 0.85
N ASP A 221 23.22 0.23 1.22
CA ASP A 221 22.82 1.33 0.33
C ASP A 221 23.75 1.44 -0.88
N GLN A 222 25.07 1.36 -0.65
CA GLN A 222 26.08 1.34 -1.72
C GLN A 222 25.89 0.12 -2.65
N ALA A 223 25.67 -1.07 -2.10
CA ALA A 223 25.42 -2.28 -2.90
C ALA A 223 24.16 -2.14 -3.77
N MET A 224 23.10 -1.51 -3.24
CA MET A 224 21.89 -1.19 -3.97
C MET A 224 22.17 -0.21 -5.12
N GLN A 225 22.97 0.82 -4.86
CA GLN A 225 23.37 1.81 -5.85
C GLN A 225 24.21 1.17 -6.97
N ASP A 226 25.22 0.37 -6.63
CA ASP A 226 26.09 -0.30 -7.61
C ASP A 226 25.31 -1.27 -8.47
N PHE A 227 24.38 -2.02 -7.88
CA PHE A 227 23.49 -2.92 -8.60
C PHE A 227 22.66 -2.18 -9.65
N TYR A 228 22.03 -1.05 -9.29
CA TYR A 228 21.22 -0.30 -10.24
C TYR A 228 22.04 0.54 -11.21
N GLN A 229 23.28 0.90 -10.88
CA GLN A 229 24.21 1.46 -11.85
C GLN A 229 24.50 0.46 -12.99
N LEU A 230 24.51 -0.84 -12.68
CA LEU A 230 24.68 -1.92 -13.67
C LEU A 230 23.37 -2.29 -14.38
N ALA A 231 22.27 -2.39 -13.66
CA ALA A 231 20.98 -2.87 -14.17
C ALA A 231 20.23 -1.82 -14.98
N ASP A 232 20.02 -0.65 -14.40
CA ASP A 232 19.37 0.52 -15.04
C ASP A 232 19.66 1.79 -14.21
N ALA A 233 20.63 2.56 -14.61
CA ALA A 233 21.05 3.76 -13.89
C ALA A 233 19.95 4.84 -13.77
N ARG A 234 18.92 4.83 -14.63
CA ARG A 234 17.79 5.78 -14.58
C ARG A 234 17.01 5.66 -13.28
N ILE A 235 16.94 4.45 -12.70
CA ILE A 235 16.26 4.16 -11.45
C ILE A 235 16.80 4.98 -10.27
N LEU A 236 18.10 5.28 -10.26
CA LEU A 236 18.74 6.02 -9.17
C LEU A 236 18.21 7.45 -9.00
N SER A 237 17.62 8.02 -10.05
CA SER A 237 17.00 9.35 -10.03
C SER A 237 15.47 9.32 -9.95
N MET A 238 14.86 8.13 -9.88
CA MET A 238 13.40 8.01 -9.85
C MET A 238 12.84 8.22 -8.44
N THR A 239 11.80 9.01 -8.36
CA THR A 239 10.95 9.12 -7.18
C THR A 239 10.25 7.79 -6.93
N SER A 240 10.03 7.43 -5.67
CA SER A 240 9.34 6.21 -5.23
C SER A 240 10.08 4.89 -5.53
N ALA A 241 11.27 4.92 -6.15
CA ALA A 241 12.03 3.71 -6.44
C ALA A 241 12.43 2.92 -5.18
N GLY A 242 12.51 3.58 -4.01
CA GLY A 242 12.82 2.95 -2.72
C GLY A 242 11.66 2.20 -2.08
N ALA A 243 10.43 2.36 -2.60
CA ALA A 243 9.26 1.69 -2.05
C ALA A 243 9.41 0.16 -2.10
N GLY A 244 8.88 -0.52 -1.06
CA GLY A 244 8.98 -1.96 -0.96
C GLY A 244 10.41 -2.50 -0.74
N GLY A 245 11.37 -1.66 -0.28
CA GLY A 245 12.78 -2.05 -0.14
C GLY A 245 13.49 -2.20 -1.50
N GLY A 246 13.10 -1.35 -2.48
CA GLY A 246 13.57 -1.38 -3.85
C GLY A 246 12.75 -2.30 -4.78
N MET A 247 11.64 -2.88 -4.30
CA MET A 247 10.74 -3.65 -5.17
C MET A 247 10.19 -2.81 -6.31
N ALA A 248 9.83 -1.53 -6.05
CA ALA A 248 9.40 -0.62 -7.11
C ALA A 248 10.46 -0.48 -8.21
N ALA A 249 11.71 -0.29 -7.81
CA ALA A 249 12.85 -0.25 -8.73
C ALA A 249 12.97 -1.52 -9.58
N GLY A 250 12.85 -2.70 -8.94
CA GLY A 250 12.92 -3.99 -9.62
C GLY A 250 11.79 -4.20 -10.63
N LEU A 251 10.55 -3.89 -10.25
CA LEU A 251 9.40 -4.01 -11.15
C LEU A 251 9.51 -3.07 -12.35
N VAL A 252 10.04 -1.87 -12.16
CA VAL A 252 10.29 -0.95 -13.29
C VAL A 252 11.40 -1.48 -14.20
N ALA A 253 12.56 -1.84 -13.63
CA ALA A 253 13.75 -2.22 -14.41
C ALA A 253 13.59 -3.55 -15.17
N PHE A 254 12.93 -4.55 -14.56
CA PHE A 254 12.90 -5.92 -15.08
C PHE A 254 11.53 -6.36 -15.61
N ALA A 255 10.45 -5.69 -15.23
CA ALA A 255 9.09 -6.05 -15.65
C ALA A 255 8.39 -4.93 -16.44
N GLY A 256 9.04 -3.78 -16.67
CA GLY A 256 8.42 -2.64 -17.36
C GLY A 256 7.29 -1.97 -16.57
N GLY A 257 7.28 -2.15 -15.24
CA GLY A 257 6.27 -1.60 -14.36
C GLY A 257 6.22 -0.08 -14.34
N GLN A 258 5.04 0.48 -14.08
CA GLN A 258 4.82 1.91 -13.92
C GLN A 258 4.42 2.20 -12.47
N ILE A 259 5.18 3.07 -11.80
CA ILE A 259 4.86 3.49 -10.44
C ILE A 259 3.67 4.46 -10.50
N SER A 260 2.64 4.16 -9.72
CA SER A 260 1.41 4.94 -9.62
C SER A 260 1.07 5.18 -8.16
N SER A 261 0.43 6.31 -7.87
CA SER A 261 -0.13 6.57 -6.55
C SER A 261 -1.19 5.50 -6.24
N GLY A 262 -1.04 4.86 -5.08
CA GLY A 262 -1.95 3.83 -4.61
C GLY A 262 -3.36 4.37 -4.43
N ILE A 263 -3.48 5.55 -3.82
CA ILE A 263 -4.79 6.20 -3.60
C ILE A 263 -5.45 6.61 -4.92
N GLU A 264 -4.73 7.23 -5.85
CA GLU A 264 -5.32 7.66 -7.11
C GLU A 264 -5.84 6.46 -7.93
N LYS A 265 -5.04 5.40 -8.02
CA LYS A 265 -5.45 4.18 -8.72
C LYS A 265 -6.61 3.47 -8.02
N SER A 266 -6.63 3.43 -6.70
CA SER A 266 -7.75 2.89 -5.92
C SER A 266 -9.05 3.63 -6.22
N LEU A 267 -9.01 4.96 -6.25
CA LEU A 267 -10.17 5.81 -6.56
C LEU A 267 -10.67 5.62 -8.00
N ASP A 268 -9.75 5.44 -8.97
CA ASP A 268 -10.12 5.14 -10.35
C ASP A 268 -10.83 3.78 -10.47
N LEU A 269 -10.27 2.75 -9.84
CA LEU A 269 -10.79 1.40 -9.90
C LEU A 269 -12.21 1.27 -9.33
N ILE A 270 -12.52 2.01 -8.28
CA ILE A 270 -13.86 1.99 -7.66
C ILE A 270 -14.84 2.98 -8.31
N ASP A 271 -14.44 3.67 -9.38
CA ASP A 271 -15.26 4.71 -10.06
C ASP A 271 -15.73 5.82 -9.09
N PHE A 272 -14.79 6.27 -8.24
CA PHE A 272 -15.08 7.25 -7.19
C PHE A 272 -15.71 8.54 -7.74
N ASN A 273 -15.18 9.05 -8.85
CA ASN A 273 -15.64 10.32 -9.45
C ASN A 273 -17.12 10.31 -9.81
N HIS A 274 -17.66 9.17 -10.25
CA HIS A 274 -19.07 9.03 -10.54
C HIS A 274 -19.91 8.87 -9.25
N LYS A 275 -19.42 8.04 -8.32
CA LYS A 275 -20.16 7.76 -7.08
C LYS A 275 -20.28 8.98 -6.17
N VAL A 276 -19.23 9.79 -6.07
CA VAL A 276 -19.22 10.98 -5.20
C VAL A 276 -20.22 12.06 -5.61
N GLN A 277 -20.66 12.11 -6.88
CA GLN A 277 -21.60 13.13 -7.36
C GLN A 277 -22.95 13.14 -6.64
N LYS A 278 -23.34 12.02 -6.05
CA LYS A 278 -24.61 11.84 -5.34
C LYS A 278 -24.51 12.21 -3.85
N ALA A 279 -23.30 12.42 -3.33
CA ALA A 279 -23.09 12.66 -1.91
C ALA A 279 -23.45 14.10 -1.52
N ASP A 280 -24.08 14.23 -0.36
CA ASP A 280 -24.25 15.51 0.35
C ASP A 280 -23.12 15.77 1.33
N LEU A 281 -22.41 14.69 1.75
CA LEU A 281 -21.28 14.71 2.67
C LEU A 281 -20.36 13.53 2.36
N VAL A 282 -19.05 13.77 2.36
CA VAL A 282 -18.03 12.73 2.32
C VAL A 282 -17.34 12.64 3.70
N VAL A 283 -17.21 11.43 4.20
CA VAL A 283 -16.49 11.14 5.45
C VAL A 283 -15.26 10.30 5.14
N VAL A 284 -14.10 10.84 5.44
CA VAL A 284 -12.82 10.15 5.35
C VAL A 284 -12.29 9.83 6.76
N GLY A 285 -11.28 9.00 6.87
CA GLY A 285 -10.65 8.68 8.15
C GLY A 285 -9.48 7.75 8.01
N GLU A 286 -8.66 7.71 9.04
CA GLU A 286 -7.52 6.82 9.21
C GLU A 286 -7.17 6.67 10.69
N GLY A 287 -6.30 5.71 11.06
CA GLY A 287 -5.93 5.47 12.45
C GLY A 287 -5.27 6.68 13.12
N ARG A 288 -4.39 7.40 12.42
CA ARG A 288 -3.75 8.63 12.90
C ARG A 288 -3.50 9.58 11.74
N MET A 289 -4.07 10.76 11.81
CA MET A 289 -3.80 11.83 10.86
C MET A 289 -2.63 12.69 11.35
N ASP A 290 -1.65 12.87 10.49
CA ASP A 290 -0.43 13.65 10.71
C ASP A 290 -0.02 14.41 9.42
N LEU A 291 1.15 15.08 9.43
CA LEU A 291 1.64 15.82 8.26
C LEU A 291 1.91 14.91 7.04
N GLN A 292 2.21 13.62 7.26
CA GLN A 292 2.37 12.67 6.15
C GLN A 292 1.02 12.34 5.49
N SER A 293 -0.05 12.27 6.30
CA SER A 293 -1.42 12.11 5.79
C SER A 293 -1.80 13.25 4.85
N LEU A 294 -1.38 14.48 5.18
CA LEU A 294 -1.62 15.68 4.35
C LEU A 294 -0.81 15.69 3.05
N SER A 295 0.22 14.86 2.95
CA SER A 295 1.05 14.76 1.74
C SER A 295 0.41 13.93 0.61
N GLY A 296 -0.86 13.50 0.76
CA GLY A 296 -1.61 12.83 -0.31
C GLY A 296 -2.02 11.39 -0.03
N LYS A 297 -1.99 10.93 1.24
CA LYS A 297 -2.55 9.63 1.63
C LYS A 297 -4.07 9.59 1.46
N ALA A 298 -4.68 8.45 1.78
CA ALA A 298 -6.08 8.15 1.52
C ALA A 298 -7.07 9.29 1.88
N PRO A 299 -7.08 9.88 3.07
CA PRO A 299 -8.04 10.93 3.41
C PRO A 299 -7.95 12.17 2.51
N VAL A 300 -6.71 12.63 2.24
CA VAL A 300 -6.47 13.81 1.39
C VAL A 300 -6.66 13.50 -0.10
N GLY A 301 -6.30 12.29 -0.55
CA GLY A 301 -6.57 11.85 -1.92
C GLY A 301 -8.08 11.84 -2.23
N VAL A 302 -8.90 11.28 -1.34
CA VAL A 302 -10.36 11.31 -1.45
C VAL A 302 -10.87 12.76 -1.44
N ALA A 303 -10.40 13.59 -0.49
CA ALA A 303 -10.84 14.97 -0.37
C ALA A 303 -10.54 15.78 -1.64
N LYS A 304 -9.34 15.67 -2.21
CA LYS A 304 -8.95 16.34 -3.47
C LYS A 304 -9.79 15.92 -4.68
N ARG A 305 -10.25 14.66 -4.72
CA ARG A 305 -11.12 14.14 -5.79
C ARG A 305 -12.60 14.44 -5.57
N THR A 306 -12.98 14.91 -4.38
CA THR A 306 -14.35 15.32 -4.06
C THR A 306 -14.63 16.71 -4.63
N PRO A 307 -15.75 16.93 -5.36
CA PRO A 307 -16.11 18.25 -5.83
C PRO A 307 -16.24 19.28 -4.70
N GLU A 308 -15.75 20.51 -4.90
CA GLU A 308 -15.72 21.58 -3.86
C GLU A 308 -17.07 21.87 -3.20
N LYS A 309 -18.18 21.66 -3.92
CA LYS A 309 -19.52 21.85 -3.38
C LYS A 309 -19.94 20.80 -2.34
N ILE A 310 -19.21 19.69 -2.25
CA ILE A 310 -19.51 18.57 -1.33
C ILE A 310 -18.53 18.65 -0.17
N PRO A 311 -18.99 18.94 1.06
CA PRO A 311 -18.09 19.02 2.22
C PRO A 311 -17.49 17.67 2.53
N VAL A 312 -16.22 17.70 2.97
CA VAL A 312 -15.47 16.52 3.43
C VAL A 312 -15.12 16.72 4.91
N ILE A 313 -15.40 15.72 5.73
CA ILE A 313 -14.93 15.68 7.12
C ILE A 313 -14.05 14.46 7.37
N ALA A 314 -13.08 14.60 8.27
CA ALA A 314 -12.23 13.49 8.69
C ALA A 314 -12.63 13.00 10.10
N ILE A 315 -12.74 11.67 10.28
CA ILE A 315 -12.92 11.03 11.58
C ILE A 315 -11.77 10.04 11.75
N CYS A 316 -10.84 10.36 12.66
CA CYS A 316 -9.58 9.64 12.81
C CYS A 316 -9.44 9.05 14.20
N GLY A 317 -8.63 7.99 14.34
CA GLY A 317 -8.26 7.43 15.64
C GLY A 317 -7.64 8.51 16.52
N SER A 318 -6.66 9.24 16.01
CA SER A 318 -6.04 10.39 16.66
C SER A 318 -5.62 11.46 15.64
N LEU A 319 -5.40 12.68 16.13
CA LEU A 319 -4.90 13.81 15.34
C LEU A 319 -3.56 14.26 15.94
N ALA A 320 -2.55 14.48 15.10
CA ALA A 320 -1.26 15.01 15.54
C ALA A 320 -1.38 16.49 15.93
N GLU A 321 -0.56 16.93 16.88
CA GLU A 321 -0.58 18.31 17.40
C GLU A 321 -0.14 19.36 16.38
N ASP A 322 0.70 18.97 15.42
CA ASP A 322 1.29 19.82 14.38
C ASP A 322 0.43 19.95 13.11
N LEU A 323 -0.77 19.40 13.13
CA LEU A 323 -1.71 19.58 12.02
C LEU A 323 -2.15 21.06 11.90
N PRO A 324 -2.33 21.56 10.65
CA PRO A 324 -2.92 22.87 10.42
C PRO A 324 -4.35 22.95 10.95
N ALA A 325 -4.82 24.16 11.22
CA ALA A 325 -6.24 24.38 11.49
C ALA A 325 -7.08 24.04 10.25
N PHE A 326 -8.24 23.42 10.46
CA PHE A 326 -9.23 23.16 9.41
C PHE A 326 -10.19 24.35 9.25
N PRO A 327 -10.71 24.64 8.02
CA PRO A 327 -10.56 23.84 6.79
C PRO A 327 -9.14 23.87 6.21
N SER A 328 -8.68 22.71 5.75
CA SER A 328 -7.38 22.54 5.11
C SER A 328 -7.40 21.29 4.21
N HIS A 329 -6.66 21.32 3.09
CA HIS A 329 -6.51 20.18 2.17
C HIS A 329 -7.86 19.60 1.67
N HIS A 330 -8.85 20.45 1.41
CA HIS A 330 -10.24 20.10 1.06
C HIS A 330 -11.01 19.34 2.17
N ILE A 331 -10.52 19.35 3.40
CA ILE A 331 -11.20 18.80 4.58
C ILE A 331 -11.71 19.96 5.42
N GLU A 332 -13.02 19.99 5.69
CA GLU A 332 -13.68 21.08 6.42
C GLU A 332 -13.43 20.99 7.93
N ALA A 333 -13.43 19.78 8.47
CA ALA A 333 -13.22 19.53 9.90
C ALA A 333 -12.62 18.14 10.13
N ALA A 334 -11.83 18.00 11.19
CA ALA A 334 -11.28 16.72 11.63
C ALA A 334 -11.65 16.44 13.09
N PHE A 335 -11.98 15.16 13.36
CA PHE A 335 -12.43 14.71 14.68
C PHE A 335 -11.59 13.50 15.12
N SER A 336 -11.11 13.51 16.38
CA SER A 336 -10.55 12.33 17.03
C SER A 336 -11.66 11.52 17.68
N ILE A 337 -11.58 10.18 17.58
CA ILE A 337 -12.54 9.29 18.25
C ILE A 337 -12.19 8.99 19.70
N VAL A 338 -10.99 9.34 20.17
CA VAL A 338 -10.56 9.09 21.55
C VAL A 338 -11.29 10.07 22.49
N PRO A 339 -12.20 9.59 23.34
CA PRO A 339 -13.06 10.46 24.14
C PRO A 339 -12.39 11.02 25.40
N VAL A 340 -11.37 10.33 25.89
CA VAL A 340 -10.61 10.68 27.11
C VAL A 340 -9.16 10.24 26.95
N PRO A 341 -8.20 10.87 27.67
CA PRO A 341 -6.83 10.36 27.72
C PRO A 341 -6.82 8.90 28.18
N CYS A 342 -6.17 8.03 27.41
CA CYS A 342 -6.05 6.59 27.68
C CYS A 342 -4.76 6.03 27.08
N GLU A 343 -4.38 4.84 27.48
CA GLU A 343 -3.29 4.08 26.87
C GLU A 343 -3.64 3.70 25.42
N VAL A 344 -2.63 3.58 24.56
CA VAL A 344 -2.82 3.23 23.14
C VAL A 344 -3.57 1.91 22.98
N ALA A 345 -3.24 0.91 23.79
CA ALA A 345 -3.90 -0.40 23.75
C ALA A 345 -5.42 -0.30 24.01
N ASP A 346 -5.83 0.57 24.95
CA ASP A 346 -7.25 0.81 25.26
C ASP A 346 -7.94 1.54 24.11
N ALA A 347 -7.26 2.53 23.49
CA ALA A 347 -7.79 3.24 22.33
C ALA A 347 -8.06 2.28 21.16
N LEU A 348 -7.10 1.39 20.86
CA LEU A 348 -7.21 0.37 19.81
C LEU A 348 -8.34 -0.64 20.10
N ALA A 349 -8.42 -1.15 21.33
CA ALA A 349 -9.43 -2.11 21.75
C ALA A 349 -10.87 -1.57 21.69
N HIS A 350 -11.05 -0.27 21.82
CA HIS A 350 -12.36 0.37 21.85
C HIS A 350 -12.68 1.21 20.60
N ALA A 351 -11.89 1.10 19.53
CA ALA A 351 -12.00 1.93 18.35
C ALA A 351 -13.38 1.86 17.68
N GLU A 352 -13.97 0.69 17.53
CA GLU A 352 -15.31 0.52 16.93
C GLU A 352 -16.38 1.30 17.72
N ARG A 353 -16.44 1.09 19.03
CA ARG A 353 -17.39 1.78 19.91
C ARG A 353 -17.20 3.31 19.84
N ASN A 354 -15.97 3.77 19.85
CA ASN A 354 -15.63 5.19 19.81
C ASN A 354 -15.99 5.80 18.46
N LEU A 355 -15.77 5.11 17.34
CA LEU A 355 -16.21 5.51 15.99
C LEU A 355 -17.74 5.68 15.93
N ILE A 356 -18.50 4.70 16.39
CA ILE A 356 -19.97 4.76 16.44
C ILE A 356 -20.43 5.99 17.25
N SER A 357 -19.83 6.22 18.43
CA SER A 357 -20.18 7.35 19.28
C SER A 357 -19.85 8.70 18.64
N CYS A 358 -18.67 8.82 18.03
CA CYS A 358 -18.24 10.04 17.33
C CYS A 358 -19.16 10.35 16.14
N ALA A 359 -19.40 9.37 15.28
CA ALA A 359 -20.27 9.51 14.11
C ALA A 359 -21.71 9.88 14.50
N ARG A 360 -22.26 9.28 15.56
CA ARG A 360 -23.57 9.65 16.12
C ARG A 360 -23.62 11.10 16.59
N ASN A 361 -22.60 11.56 17.31
CA ASN A 361 -22.55 12.95 17.78
C ASN A 361 -22.47 13.94 16.63
N ILE A 362 -21.67 13.66 15.59
CA ILE A 362 -21.61 14.47 14.38
C ILE A 362 -22.97 14.44 13.64
N GLY A 363 -23.60 13.28 13.51
CA GLY A 363 -24.93 13.15 12.94
C GLY A 363 -25.98 13.99 13.66
N ASN A 364 -25.94 14.03 15.00
CA ASN A 364 -26.82 14.91 15.79
C ASN A 364 -26.53 16.40 15.54
N LEU A 365 -25.26 16.78 15.39
CA LEU A 365 -24.88 18.16 15.05
C LEU A 365 -25.45 18.57 13.66
N LEU A 366 -25.39 17.68 12.68
CA LEU A 366 -25.92 17.93 11.33
C LEU A 366 -27.44 18.17 11.32
N LYS A 367 -28.21 17.54 12.22
CA LYS A 367 -29.64 17.80 12.40
C LYS A 367 -29.95 19.25 12.79
N ILE A 368 -29.10 19.88 13.62
CA ILE A 368 -29.34 21.22 14.11
C ILE A 368 -29.35 22.24 12.97
N LYS A 369 -28.57 21.99 11.92
CA LYS A 369 -28.50 22.86 10.73
C LYS A 369 -29.64 22.62 9.73
N ALA A 370 -30.29 21.46 9.78
CA ALA A 370 -31.36 21.08 8.85
C ALA A 370 -32.76 21.58 9.29
N ASN A 371 -32.88 22.06 10.52
CA ASN A 371 -34.06 22.72 11.08
C ASN A 371 -33.86 24.26 11.05
#